data_d6c8bb29e5e7a0f4f856798274634073
#
_entry.id   d6c8bb29e5e7a0f4f856798274634073
#
_cell.length_a   1.000
_cell.length_b   1.000
_cell.length_c   1.000
_cell.angle_alpha   90.00
_cell.angle_beta   90.00
_cell.angle_gamma   90.00
#
_symmetry.space_group_name_H-M   'P 1'
#
loop_
_entity.id
_entity.type
_entity.pdbx_description
1 polymer ?
#
loop_
_entity_poly.entity_id
_entity_poly.type
_entity_poly.pdbx_seq_one_letter_code
_entity_poly.pdbx_strand_id
1 'polypeptide(L)'
;MLGHKVVGRVVGEDRRVGVPWLGWTDGECRYCRNGRENLCDNARFTGYDLDGGYAEYTVVDERFCLALPEGYSGLEAAPLLCAGLIGYRSLRLTGDAARLGLYGFGASAHIIAQVARHEGRRVFAFTRPGDEEGQAFARELGAVWAGGSDQSPPEELDAAIIFAPVGELVPLALGALAKGGSVVCAGIHMTDIPAFPYELLWEERVLRSVANLTRRDGEEFLALAPQVPVRAVVEAFPLERANEALEAMRGGRIQGSAVLEVATS
;
A
#
# COMPACT_ATOMS: atom_id res chain seq x y z
N MET A 1 -22.00 2.83 -2.78
CA MET A 1 -21.49 3.80 -1.78
C MET A 1 -19.97 3.72 -1.74
N LEU A 2 -19.25 4.84 -1.63
CA LEU A 2 -17.78 4.88 -1.62
C LEU A 2 -17.19 4.49 -0.25
N GLY A 3 -15.84 4.46 -0.18
CA GLY A 3 -15.08 4.20 1.05
C GLY A 3 -14.62 2.73 1.16
N HIS A 4 -13.34 2.46 0.86
CA HIS A 4 -12.83 1.09 0.72
C HIS A 4 -11.87 0.66 1.85
N LYS A 5 -11.76 1.43 2.91
CA LYS A 5 -10.97 1.14 4.12
C LYS A 5 -11.77 1.58 5.33
N VAL A 6 -12.58 0.64 5.83
CA VAL A 6 -13.56 0.94 6.88
C VAL A 6 -13.06 0.41 8.22
N VAL A 7 -13.09 1.27 9.22
CA VAL A 7 -12.91 0.89 10.63
C VAL A 7 -14.24 1.08 11.33
N GLY A 8 -14.75 0.03 11.95
CA GLY A 8 -16.05 0.06 12.60
C GLY A 8 -16.17 -0.93 13.74
N ARG A 9 -17.37 -0.98 14.34
CA ARG A 9 -17.77 -1.98 15.32
C ARG A 9 -18.91 -2.81 14.76
N VAL A 10 -18.92 -4.09 15.08
CA VAL A 10 -20.02 -4.97 14.71
C VAL A 10 -21.25 -4.60 15.57
N VAL A 11 -22.39 -4.36 14.91
CA VAL A 11 -23.62 -3.98 15.61
C VAL A 11 -24.05 -5.08 16.57
N GLY A 12 -24.27 -4.72 17.83
CA GLY A 12 -24.65 -5.66 18.89
C GLY A 12 -23.48 -6.43 19.53
N GLU A 13 -22.23 -6.15 19.11
CA GLU A 13 -21.01 -6.74 19.69
C GLU A 13 -20.00 -5.64 20.04
N ASP A 14 -19.13 -5.92 21.03
CA ASP A 14 -17.98 -5.04 21.32
C ASP A 14 -16.74 -5.45 20.49
N ARG A 15 -16.97 -5.86 19.25
CA ARG A 15 -15.90 -6.29 18.33
C ARG A 15 -15.60 -5.20 17.33
N ARG A 16 -14.37 -4.69 17.39
CA ARG A 16 -13.86 -3.70 16.44
C ARG A 16 -13.20 -4.40 15.26
N VAL A 17 -13.56 -4.00 14.03
CA VAL A 17 -13.11 -4.64 12.80
C VAL A 17 -12.63 -3.64 11.77
N GLY A 18 -11.72 -4.09 10.92
CA GLY A 18 -11.28 -3.41 9.71
C GLY A 18 -11.80 -4.12 8.46
N VAL A 19 -12.33 -3.37 7.50
CA VAL A 19 -12.78 -3.91 6.21
C VAL A 19 -11.88 -3.36 5.11
N PRO A 20 -11.11 -4.22 4.42
CA PRO A 20 -10.20 -3.81 3.35
C PRO A 20 -10.91 -3.69 2.00
N TRP A 21 -10.16 -3.37 0.97
CA TRP A 21 -10.62 -3.30 -0.42
C TRP A 21 -11.25 -4.59 -0.92
N LEU A 22 -10.60 -5.76 -0.71
CA LEU A 22 -11.17 -7.05 -1.08
C LEU A 22 -12.28 -7.41 -0.10
N GLY A 23 -13.54 -7.33 -0.55
CA GLY A 23 -14.73 -7.51 0.28
C GLY A 23 -15.45 -8.85 0.10
N TRP A 24 -15.18 -9.57 -1.01
CA TRP A 24 -15.77 -10.87 -1.25
C TRP A 24 -15.04 -11.64 -2.37
N THR A 25 -15.04 -12.98 -2.27
CA THR A 25 -14.62 -13.90 -3.32
C THR A 25 -15.47 -15.17 -3.31
N ASP A 26 -15.47 -15.94 -4.41
CA ASP A 26 -16.26 -17.16 -4.52
C ASP A 26 -15.77 -18.30 -3.61
N GLY A 27 -14.51 -18.28 -3.16
CA GLY A 27 -13.92 -19.32 -2.32
C GLY A 27 -13.63 -20.64 -3.06
N GLU A 28 -14.03 -20.80 -4.31
CA GLU A 28 -14.06 -22.10 -5.01
C GLU A 28 -13.08 -22.16 -6.21
N CYS A 29 -12.78 -21.01 -6.82
CA CYS A 29 -11.90 -20.98 -7.98
C CYS A 29 -10.48 -21.44 -7.63
N ARG A 30 -9.68 -21.73 -8.65
CA ARG A 30 -8.30 -22.18 -8.49
C ARG A 30 -7.44 -21.21 -7.66
N TYR A 31 -7.74 -19.92 -7.72
CA TYR A 31 -7.00 -18.91 -6.97
C TYR A 31 -7.39 -18.93 -5.49
N CYS A 32 -8.68 -18.96 -5.18
CA CYS A 32 -9.18 -19.04 -3.81
C CYS A 32 -8.68 -20.29 -3.08
N ARG A 33 -8.74 -21.46 -3.73
CA ARG A 33 -8.26 -22.74 -3.16
C ARG A 33 -6.76 -22.78 -2.88
N ASN A 34 -5.99 -21.89 -3.53
CA ASN A 34 -4.53 -21.80 -3.36
C ASN A 34 -4.10 -20.56 -2.54
N GLY A 35 -5.01 -19.93 -1.77
CA GLY A 35 -4.69 -18.75 -0.95
C GLY A 35 -4.26 -17.52 -1.75
N ARG A 36 -4.77 -17.42 -2.98
CA ARG A 36 -4.55 -16.28 -3.89
C ARG A 36 -5.87 -15.63 -4.28
N GLU A 37 -6.77 -15.52 -3.31
CA GLU A 37 -8.14 -15.03 -3.50
C GLU A 37 -8.19 -13.59 -4.04
N ASN A 38 -7.13 -12.83 -3.89
CA ASN A 38 -6.94 -11.52 -4.53
C ASN A 38 -6.96 -11.58 -6.08
N LEU A 39 -6.79 -12.77 -6.66
CA LEU A 39 -6.86 -13.05 -8.10
C LEU A 39 -8.14 -13.81 -8.49
N CYS A 40 -9.12 -13.88 -7.61
CA CYS A 40 -10.41 -14.51 -7.91
C CYS A 40 -11.11 -13.79 -9.05
N ASP A 41 -11.58 -14.55 -10.06
CA ASP A 41 -12.26 -14.01 -11.25
C ASP A 41 -13.61 -13.34 -10.86
N ASN A 42 -14.20 -13.73 -9.72
CA ASN A 42 -15.44 -13.21 -9.18
C ASN A 42 -15.24 -12.29 -7.96
N ALA A 43 -14.01 -11.78 -7.73
CA ALA A 43 -13.75 -10.90 -6.60
C ALA A 43 -14.65 -9.65 -6.63
N ARG A 44 -15.13 -9.22 -5.44
CA ARG A 44 -15.91 -8.00 -5.28
C ARG A 44 -15.24 -7.08 -4.27
N PHE A 45 -15.29 -5.79 -4.56
CA PHE A 45 -14.48 -4.80 -3.87
C PHE A 45 -15.34 -3.81 -3.08
N THR A 46 -14.96 -3.58 -1.83
CA THR A 46 -15.59 -2.64 -0.91
C THR A 46 -15.50 -1.21 -1.46
N GLY A 47 -16.62 -0.52 -1.50
CA GLY A 47 -16.70 0.85 -2.02
C GLY A 47 -16.70 0.94 -3.55
N TYR A 48 -16.77 -0.20 -4.25
CA TYR A 48 -16.85 -0.30 -5.71
C TYR A 48 -17.99 -1.24 -6.14
N ASP A 49 -17.84 -2.56 -5.97
CA ASP A 49 -18.89 -3.55 -6.25
C ASP A 49 -19.84 -3.74 -5.08
N LEU A 50 -19.35 -3.52 -3.88
CA LEU A 50 -20.07 -3.58 -2.61
C LEU A 50 -20.10 -2.19 -2.00
N ASP A 51 -21.11 -1.95 -1.16
CA ASP A 51 -21.19 -0.70 -0.41
C ASP A 51 -19.99 -0.52 0.49
N GLY A 52 -19.48 0.71 0.54
CA GLY A 52 -18.32 1.11 1.32
C GLY A 52 -18.67 1.82 2.63
N GLY A 53 -17.69 2.53 3.17
CA GLY A 53 -17.75 3.12 4.52
C GLY A 53 -18.11 4.61 4.56
N TYR A 54 -18.55 5.24 3.49
CA TYR A 54 -19.01 6.63 3.54
C TYR A 54 -20.45 6.71 4.10
N ALA A 55 -20.67 6.08 5.25
CA ALA A 55 -21.93 6.02 5.97
C ALA A 55 -21.73 5.60 7.42
N GLU A 56 -22.75 5.82 8.24
CA GLU A 56 -22.79 5.36 9.64
C GLU A 56 -22.79 3.84 9.77
N TYR A 57 -23.42 3.15 8.81
CA TYR A 57 -23.50 1.69 8.76
C TYR A 57 -23.17 1.15 7.39
N THR A 58 -22.54 -0.02 7.36
CA THR A 58 -22.31 -0.80 6.13
C THR A 58 -22.47 -2.28 6.41
N VAL A 59 -22.84 -3.05 5.39
CA VAL A 59 -22.94 -4.51 5.47
C VAL A 59 -21.73 -5.13 4.79
N VAL A 60 -21.07 -6.03 5.48
CA VAL A 60 -19.83 -6.66 5.01
C VAL A 60 -19.86 -8.18 5.23
N ASP A 61 -19.16 -8.92 4.39
CA ASP A 61 -18.93 -10.35 4.60
C ASP A 61 -17.93 -10.53 5.75
N GLU A 62 -18.33 -11.23 6.80
CA GLU A 62 -17.51 -11.46 7.99
C GLU A 62 -16.15 -12.09 7.67
N ARG A 63 -16.09 -12.94 6.66
CA ARG A 63 -14.84 -13.58 6.20
C ARG A 63 -13.75 -12.60 5.79
N PHE A 64 -14.14 -11.36 5.47
CA PHE A 64 -13.24 -10.27 5.04
C PHE A 64 -13.11 -9.18 6.10
N CYS A 65 -13.66 -9.38 7.29
CA CYS A 65 -13.42 -8.53 8.45
C CYS A 65 -12.09 -8.92 9.10
N LEU A 66 -11.18 -7.96 9.21
CA LEU A 66 -9.88 -8.14 9.87
C LEU A 66 -9.96 -7.66 11.32
N ALA A 67 -9.38 -8.40 12.24
CA ALA A 67 -9.17 -7.93 13.60
C ALA A 67 -8.19 -6.75 13.59
N LEU A 68 -8.59 -5.65 14.23
CA LEU A 68 -7.71 -4.48 14.33
C LEU A 68 -6.79 -4.61 15.55
N PRO A 69 -5.53 -4.21 15.43
CA PRO A 69 -4.61 -4.24 16.55
C PRO A 69 -5.02 -3.25 17.64
N GLU A 70 -4.76 -3.62 18.89
CA GLU A 70 -4.92 -2.71 20.01
C GLU A 70 -3.93 -1.53 19.92
N GLY A 71 -4.31 -0.39 20.49
CA GLY A 71 -3.47 0.81 20.50
C GLY A 71 -3.59 1.71 19.26
N TYR A 72 -4.29 1.27 18.21
CA TYR A 72 -4.58 2.12 17.05
C TYR A 72 -5.99 2.71 17.13
N SER A 73 -6.11 4.03 17.03
CA SER A 73 -7.40 4.71 16.84
C SER A 73 -8.03 4.32 15.48
N GLY A 74 -9.28 4.74 15.25
CA GLY A 74 -9.92 4.55 13.95
C GLY A 74 -9.17 5.24 12.81
N LEU A 75 -8.70 6.44 13.07
CA LEU A 75 -7.93 7.25 12.11
C LEU A 75 -6.59 6.60 11.75
N GLU A 76 -5.87 6.08 12.73
CA GLU A 76 -4.57 5.44 12.52
C GLU A 76 -4.71 4.06 11.86
N ALA A 77 -5.77 3.32 12.15
CA ALA A 77 -6.00 1.99 11.59
C ALA A 77 -6.49 2.02 10.14
N ALA A 78 -7.28 3.02 9.73
CA ALA A 78 -7.86 3.07 8.40
C ALA A 78 -6.81 3.04 7.26
N PRO A 79 -5.69 3.78 7.31
CA PRO A 79 -4.65 3.69 6.29
C PRO A 79 -4.00 2.30 6.20
N LEU A 80 -3.91 1.58 7.32
CA LEU A 80 -3.34 0.24 7.35
C LEU A 80 -4.12 -0.73 6.46
N LEU A 81 -5.45 -0.55 6.36
CA LEU A 81 -6.36 -1.44 5.61
C LEU A 81 -6.29 -1.29 4.07
N CYS A 82 -5.53 -0.33 3.55
CA CYS A 82 -5.34 -0.17 2.11
C CYS A 82 -3.86 0.06 1.80
N ALA A 83 -3.35 1.27 2.09
CA ALA A 83 -1.96 1.63 1.82
C ALA A 83 -0.97 0.67 2.52
N GLY A 84 -1.28 0.27 3.76
CA GLY A 84 -0.50 -0.71 4.50
C GLY A 84 -0.56 -2.10 3.86
N LEU A 85 -1.75 -2.60 3.52
CA LEU A 85 -1.92 -3.95 3.01
C LEU A 85 -1.31 -4.15 1.62
N ILE A 86 -1.56 -3.24 0.66
CA ILE A 86 -0.93 -3.32 -0.66
C ILE A 86 0.60 -3.17 -0.54
N GLY A 87 1.05 -2.30 0.35
CA GLY A 87 2.45 -2.12 0.64
C GLY A 87 3.09 -3.37 1.22
N TYR A 88 2.47 -4.00 2.22
CA TYR A 88 2.95 -5.23 2.83
C TYR A 88 3.02 -6.38 1.83
N ARG A 89 1.97 -6.60 1.04
CA ARG A 89 2.00 -7.60 -0.02
C ARG A 89 3.10 -7.33 -1.03
N SER A 90 3.30 -6.08 -1.44
CA SER A 90 4.40 -5.71 -2.33
C SER A 90 5.75 -6.05 -1.71
N LEU A 91 5.94 -5.76 -0.42
CA LEU A 91 7.15 -6.09 0.32
C LEU A 91 7.40 -7.61 0.38
N ARG A 92 6.36 -8.41 0.64
CA ARG A 92 6.50 -9.89 0.61
C ARG A 92 6.92 -10.42 -0.76
N LEU A 93 6.50 -9.75 -1.84
CA LEU A 93 6.89 -10.13 -3.20
C LEU A 93 8.34 -9.79 -3.56
N THR A 94 9.05 -9.00 -2.76
CA THR A 94 10.49 -8.72 -2.94
C THR A 94 11.40 -9.77 -2.29
N GLY A 95 10.83 -10.79 -1.63
CA GLY A 95 11.63 -11.80 -0.93
C GLY A 95 12.55 -11.20 0.15
N ASP A 96 13.77 -11.68 0.22
CA ASP A 96 14.77 -11.32 1.24
C ASP A 96 15.67 -10.15 0.82
N ALA A 97 15.19 -9.28 -0.09
CA ALA A 97 15.93 -8.12 -0.56
C ALA A 97 16.42 -7.25 0.59
N ALA A 98 17.74 -7.09 0.74
CA ALA A 98 18.35 -6.29 1.79
C ALA A 98 18.39 -4.78 1.42
N ARG A 99 18.57 -4.47 0.13
CA ARG A 99 18.60 -3.10 -0.42
C ARG A 99 17.31 -2.88 -1.21
N LEU A 100 16.39 -2.13 -0.63
CA LEU A 100 15.03 -1.94 -1.14
C LEU A 100 14.80 -0.52 -1.66
N GLY A 101 14.53 -0.37 -2.94
CA GLY A 101 14.07 0.89 -3.54
C GLY A 101 12.57 1.07 -3.40
N LEU A 102 12.12 2.28 -3.02
CA LEU A 102 10.71 2.66 -2.98
C LEU A 102 10.50 3.86 -3.90
N TYR A 103 9.87 3.64 -5.06
CA TYR A 103 9.59 4.67 -6.05
C TYR A 103 8.19 5.26 -5.85
N GLY A 104 8.12 6.56 -5.51
CA GLY A 104 6.93 7.24 -5.06
C GLY A 104 6.72 7.10 -3.55
N PHE A 105 7.27 8.07 -2.78
CA PHE A 105 7.27 8.02 -1.31
C PHE A 105 5.99 8.66 -0.72
N GLY A 106 4.82 8.06 -1.03
CA GLY A 106 3.49 8.46 -0.58
C GLY A 106 2.90 7.54 0.50
N ALA A 107 1.55 7.41 0.50
CA ALA A 107 0.78 6.72 1.53
C ALA A 107 1.21 5.26 1.79
N SER A 108 1.60 4.49 0.79
CA SER A 108 2.04 3.11 1.00
C SER A 108 3.53 3.02 1.36
N ALA A 109 4.36 3.82 0.68
CA ALA A 109 5.80 3.76 0.87
C ALA A 109 6.22 4.15 2.29
N HIS A 110 5.64 5.23 2.87
CA HIS A 110 6.01 5.66 4.22
C HIS A 110 5.64 4.62 5.30
N ILE A 111 4.54 3.88 5.13
CA ILE A 111 4.15 2.78 6.01
C ILE A 111 5.15 1.62 5.87
N ILE A 112 5.46 1.22 4.64
CA ILE A 112 6.28 0.04 4.37
C ILE A 112 7.77 0.29 4.61
N ALA A 113 8.25 1.51 4.47
CA ALA A 113 9.61 1.87 4.87
C ALA A 113 9.88 1.54 6.34
N GLN A 114 8.90 1.77 7.23
CA GLN A 114 9.02 1.43 8.65
C GLN A 114 9.09 -0.08 8.87
N VAL A 115 8.27 -0.86 8.16
CA VAL A 115 8.30 -2.33 8.22
C VAL A 115 9.62 -2.88 7.66
N ALA A 116 10.03 -2.41 6.48
CA ALA A 116 11.28 -2.83 5.85
C ALA A 116 12.50 -2.54 6.75
N ARG A 117 12.53 -1.35 7.37
CA ARG A 117 13.58 -0.99 8.33
C ARG A 117 13.56 -1.90 9.57
N HIS A 118 12.38 -2.21 10.12
CA HIS A 118 12.24 -3.14 11.24
C HIS A 118 12.79 -4.54 10.91
N GLU A 119 12.62 -4.97 9.66
CA GLU A 119 13.19 -6.22 9.14
C GLU A 119 14.71 -6.13 8.84
N GLY A 120 15.34 -4.99 9.12
CA GLY A 120 16.76 -4.79 8.89
C GLY A 120 17.15 -4.44 7.45
N ARG A 121 16.17 -4.13 6.59
CA ARG A 121 16.43 -3.74 5.20
C ARG A 121 16.90 -2.29 5.12
N ARG A 122 17.76 -2.01 4.17
CA ARG A 122 18.20 -0.65 3.82
C ARG A 122 17.24 -0.08 2.78
N VAL A 123 16.56 1.00 3.13
CA VAL A 123 15.53 1.64 2.28
C VAL A 123 16.14 2.81 1.51
N PHE A 124 15.94 2.81 0.19
CA PHE A 124 16.31 3.87 -0.75
C PHE A 124 15.01 4.48 -1.28
N ALA A 125 14.76 5.75 -0.98
CA ALA A 125 13.53 6.43 -1.35
C ALA A 125 13.72 7.28 -2.62
N PHE A 126 12.82 7.09 -3.58
CA PHE A 126 12.78 7.84 -4.83
C PHE A 126 11.49 8.67 -4.88
N THR A 127 11.66 9.99 -4.95
CA THR A 127 10.56 10.95 -5.04
C THR A 127 10.49 11.58 -6.44
N ARG A 128 9.58 12.49 -6.66
CA ARG A 128 9.64 13.35 -7.85
C ARG A 128 10.94 14.15 -7.83
N PRO A 129 11.55 14.44 -9.00
CA PRO A 129 12.66 15.36 -9.07
C PRO A 129 12.33 16.70 -8.41
N GLY A 130 13.19 17.18 -7.50
CA GLY A 130 13.00 18.44 -6.78
C GLY A 130 12.07 18.38 -5.54
N ASP A 131 11.53 17.21 -5.18
CA ASP A 131 10.70 17.03 -3.98
C ASP A 131 11.58 16.87 -2.73
N GLU A 132 12.18 17.97 -2.28
CA GLU A 132 13.07 17.99 -1.12
C GLU A 132 12.33 17.65 0.19
N GLU A 133 11.05 18.05 0.32
CA GLU A 133 10.22 17.76 1.48
C GLU A 133 9.96 16.25 1.61
N GLY A 134 9.54 15.59 0.53
CA GLY A 134 9.35 14.15 0.49
C GLY A 134 10.63 13.36 0.77
N GLN A 135 11.78 13.86 0.28
CA GLN A 135 13.10 13.26 0.56
C GLN A 135 13.49 13.42 2.03
N ALA A 136 13.25 14.58 2.63
CA ALA A 136 13.49 14.82 4.06
C ALA A 136 12.64 13.89 4.92
N PHE A 137 11.34 13.80 4.62
CA PHE A 137 10.42 12.89 5.30
C PHE A 137 10.85 11.42 5.17
N ALA A 138 11.33 10.99 4.01
CA ALA A 138 11.84 9.63 3.85
C ALA A 138 13.06 9.35 4.75
N ARG A 139 13.98 10.32 4.87
CA ARG A 139 15.15 10.22 5.77
C ARG A 139 14.75 10.18 7.23
N GLU A 140 13.77 10.96 7.65
CA GLU A 140 13.22 10.94 9.02
C GLU A 140 12.67 9.56 9.37
N LEU A 141 12.04 8.87 8.41
CA LEU A 141 11.55 7.50 8.57
C LEU A 141 12.67 6.45 8.45
N GLY A 142 13.91 6.88 8.25
CA GLY A 142 15.09 6.03 8.27
C GLY A 142 15.51 5.46 6.92
N ALA A 143 15.10 6.07 5.79
CA ALA A 143 15.72 5.78 4.51
C ALA A 143 17.21 6.14 4.54
N VAL A 144 18.06 5.22 4.12
CA VAL A 144 19.52 5.42 4.10
C VAL A 144 19.93 6.38 2.99
N TRP A 145 19.09 6.52 1.99
CA TRP A 145 19.23 7.48 0.89
C TRP A 145 17.84 7.92 0.40
N ALA A 146 17.73 9.17 0.00
CA ALA A 146 16.53 9.69 -0.66
C ALA A 146 16.95 10.71 -1.73
N GLY A 147 16.36 10.59 -2.93
CA GLY A 147 16.64 11.45 -4.09
C GLY A 147 15.51 11.45 -5.11
N GLY A 148 15.68 12.21 -6.19
CA GLY A 148 14.76 12.20 -7.33
C GLY A 148 14.78 10.85 -8.06
N SER A 149 13.66 10.47 -8.67
CA SER A 149 13.56 9.23 -9.46
C SER A 149 14.42 9.24 -10.74
N ASP A 150 14.96 10.39 -11.11
CA ASP A 150 15.93 10.61 -12.18
C ASP A 150 17.39 10.42 -11.74
N GLN A 151 17.63 10.19 -10.45
CA GLN A 151 18.95 10.00 -9.88
C GLN A 151 19.23 8.50 -9.66
N SER A 152 20.50 8.12 -9.83
CA SER A 152 20.94 6.77 -9.47
C SER A 152 21.17 6.67 -7.96
N PRO A 153 20.78 5.55 -7.34
CA PRO A 153 21.13 5.29 -5.94
C PRO A 153 22.64 5.07 -5.82
N PRO A 154 23.25 5.27 -4.64
CA PRO A 154 24.70 5.10 -4.45
C PRO A 154 25.20 3.66 -4.55
N GLU A 155 24.29 2.69 -4.60
CA GLU A 155 24.57 1.26 -4.75
C GLU A 155 23.41 0.54 -5.44
N GLU A 156 23.67 -0.60 -6.08
CA GLU A 156 22.64 -1.41 -6.72
C GLU A 156 21.63 -1.96 -5.71
N LEU A 157 20.38 -2.04 -6.12
CA LEU A 157 19.27 -2.52 -5.30
C LEU A 157 19.00 -4.01 -5.51
N ASP A 158 18.60 -4.72 -4.46
CA ASP A 158 18.15 -6.12 -4.58
C ASP A 158 16.69 -6.20 -5.06
N ALA A 159 15.88 -5.20 -4.70
CA ALA A 159 14.52 -5.06 -5.20
C ALA A 159 14.07 -3.59 -5.22
N ALA A 160 13.04 -3.32 -6.03
CA ALA A 160 12.34 -2.05 -6.04
C ALA A 160 10.83 -2.25 -6.04
N ILE A 161 10.09 -1.39 -5.33
CA ILE A 161 8.63 -1.32 -5.37
C ILE A 161 8.25 0.03 -5.96
N ILE A 162 7.41 0.03 -7.00
CA ILE A 162 6.92 1.24 -7.65
C ILE A 162 5.49 1.49 -7.18
N PHE A 163 5.30 2.46 -6.30
CA PHE A 163 3.97 2.89 -5.82
C PHE A 163 3.37 4.00 -6.66
N ALA A 164 4.21 4.83 -7.30
CA ALA A 164 3.73 5.87 -8.20
C ALA A 164 3.14 5.23 -9.48
N PRO A 165 1.96 5.70 -9.97
CA PRO A 165 1.32 5.12 -11.16
C PRO A 165 1.95 5.61 -12.47
N VAL A 166 3.26 5.51 -12.60
CA VAL A 166 4.07 6.08 -13.70
C VAL A 166 4.91 4.99 -14.33
N GLY A 167 4.60 4.61 -15.56
CA GLY A 167 5.24 3.50 -16.28
C GLY A 167 6.72 3.75 -16.61
N GLU A 168 7.11 5.03 -16.82
CA GLU A 168 8.50 5.41 -17.06
C GLU A 168 9.44 5.06 -15.90
N LEU A 169 8.93 4.85 -14.70
CA LEU A 169 9.73 4.43 -13.56
C LEU A 169 10.19 2.97 -13.67
N VAL A 170 9.55 2.15 -14.50
CA VAL A 170 9.91 0.73 -14.64
C VAL A 170 11.32 0.54 -15.20
N PRO A 171 11.69 1.12 -16.36
CA PRO A 171 13.07 1.00 -16.85
C PRO A 171 14.09 1.66 -15.92
N LEU A 172 13.75 2.74 -15.23
CA LEU A 172 14.62 3.37 -14.24
C LEU A 172 14.91 2.45 -13.05
N ALA A 173 13.85 1.82 -12.52
CA ALA A 173 13.97 0.87 -11.41
C ALA A 173 14.75 -0.39 -11.83
N LEU A 174 14.50 -0.93 -13.03
CA LEU A 174 15.27 -2.07 -13.57
C LEU A 174 16.75 -1.74 -13.70
N GLY A 175 17.08 -0.53 -14.18
CA GLY A 175 18.47 -0.07 -14.33
C GLY A 175 19.21 0.14 -12.99
N ALA A 176 18.46 0.30 -11.88
CA ALA A 176 19.03 0.42 -10.54
C ALA A 176 19.24 -0.94 -9.83
N LEU A 177 18.75 -2.06 -10.40
CA LEU A 177 18.84 -3.37 -9.79
C LEU A 177 20.21 -4.03 -10.00
N ALA A 178 20.66 -4.73 -8.98
CA ALA A 178 21.65 -5.78 -9.11
C ALA A 178 21.12 -6.94 -9.97
N LYS A 179 22.02 -7.85 -10.39
CA LYS A 179 21.66 -9.11 -11.05
C LYS A 179 20.73 -9.94 -10.13
N GLY A 180 19.73 -10.58 -10.73
CA GLY A 180 18.73 -11.36 -9.99
C GLY A 180 17.71 -10.51 -9.19
N GLY A 181 17.81 -9.19 -9.26
CA GLY A 181 16.91 -8.28 -8.55
C GLY A 181 15.49 -8.26 -9.11
N SER A 182 14.55 -7.68 -8.37
CA SER A 182 13.15 -7.66 -8.76
C SER A 182 12.50 -6.28 -8.66
N VAL A 183 11.65 -5.95 -9.65
CA VAL A 183 10.73 -4.79 -9.61
C VAL A 183 9.31 -5.27 -9.38
N VAL A 184 8.63 -4.69 -8.39
CA VAL A 184 7.21 -4.92 -8.09
C VAL A 184 6.42 -3.64 -8.41
N CYS A 185 5.57 -3.67 -9.42
CA CYS A 185 4.68 -2.57 -9.78
C CYS A 185 3.42 -2.63 -8.91
N ALA A 186 3.25 -1.65 -8.02
CA ALA A 186 2.16 -1.55 -7.06
C ALA A 186 1.22 -0.35 -7.32
N GLY A 187 1.56 0.55 -8.23
CA GLY A 187 0.69 1.64 -8.66
C GLY A 187 -0.54 1.11 -9.39
N ILE A 188 -1.73 1.53 -8.95
CA ILE A 188 -2.97 1.24 -9.67
C ILE A 188 -3.17 2.28 -10.78
N HIS A 189 -3.78 1.89 -11.90
CA HIS A 189 -3.94 2.76 -13.09
C HIS A 189 -2.61 3.35 -13.57
N MET A 190 -1.54 2.53 -13.55
CA MET A 190 -0.23 2.92 -14.05
C MET A 190 -0.32 3.29 -15.54
N THR A 191 0.42 4.33 -15.93
CA THR A 191 0.59 4.66 -17.36
C THR A 191 1.32 3.54 -18.08
N ASP A 192 1.29 3.54 -19.42
CA ASP A 192 1.99 2.54 -20.21
C ASP A 192 3.48 2.49 -19.86
N ILE A 193 4.00 1.27 -19.80
CA ILE A 193 5.44 1.03 -19.64
C ILE A 193 6.09 1.26 -20.99
N PRO A 194 7.04 2.20 -21.12
CA PRO A 194 7.71 2.42 -22.40
C PRO A 194 8.55 1.20 -22.80
N ALA A 195 8.81 1.06 -24.08
CA ALA A 195 9.79 0.07 -24.56
C ALA A 195 11.15 0.35 -23.95
N PHE A 196 11.83 -0.70 -23.52
CA PHE A 196 13.16 -0.62 -22.95
C PHE A 196 14.06 -1.74 -23.49
N PRO A 197 15.40 -1.57 -23.50
CA PRO A 197 16.35 -2.56 -23.96
C PRO A 197 16.28 -3.84 -23.11
N TYR A 198 16.37 -5.01 -23.75
CA TYR A 198 16.38 -6.30 -23.05
C TYR A 198 17.49 -6.41 -22.00
N GLU A 199 18.59 -5.69 -22.19
CA GLU A 199 19.72 -5.60 -21.25
C GLU A 199 19.30 -5.20 -19.84
N LEU A 200 18.24 -4.38 -19.68
CA LEU A 200 17.70 -4.01 -18.36
C LEU A 200 17.00 -5.17 -17.67
N LEU A 201 16.49 -6.16 -18.40
CA LEU A 201 15.86 -7.35 -17.84
C LEU A 201 16.80 -8.56 -17.79
N TRP A 202 17.89 -8.52 -18.56
CA TRP A 202 18.90 -9.57 -18.60
C TRP A 202 19.47 -9.86 -17.20
N GLU A 203 20.13 -11.01 -17.04
CA GLU A 203 20.76 -11.43 -15.79
C GLU A 203 19.74 -11.74 -14.66
N GLU A 204 18.68 -12.46 -15.03
CA GLU A 204 17.65 -13.00 -14.12
C GLU A 204 16.84 -11.93 -13.36
N ARG A 205 16.81 -10.70 -13.84
CA ARG A 205 15.95 -9.67 -13.26
C ARG A 205 14.48 -9.97 -13.49
N VAL A 206 13.63 -9.68 -12.51
CA VAL A 206 12.19 -9.96 -12.55
C VAL A 206 11.40 -8.67 -12.53
N LEU A 207 10.49 -8.50 -13.48
CA LEU A 207 9.44 -7.48 -13.46
C LEU A 207 8.09 -8.15 -13.20
N ARG A 208 7.37 -7.72 -12.17
CA ARG A 208 6.05 -8.24 -11.83
C ARG A 208 5.13 -7.16 -11.28
N SER A 209 3.82 -7.40 -11.39
CA SER A 209 2.81 -6.59 -10.70
C SER A 209 2.35 -7.24 -9.40
N VAL A 210 1.72 -6.46 -8.55
CA VAL A 210 0.96 -6.91 -7.39
C VAL A 210 -0.52 -6.58 -7.59
N ALA A 211 -1.41 -7.46 -7.16
CA ALA A 211 -2.85 -7.23 -7.19
C ALA A 211 -3.40 -7.28 -5.77
N ASN A 212 -3.81 -6.12 -5.26
CA ASN A 212 -4.52 -5.95 -4.00
C ASN A 212 -3.83 -6.67 -2.80
N LEU A 213 -4.59 -7.44 -2.02
CA LEU A 213 -4.16 -8.17 -0.81
C LEU A 213 -4.88 -9.52 -0.73
N THR A 214 -4.30 -10.48 -0.03
CA THR A 214 -5.02 -11.64 0.49
C THR A 214 -5.44 -11.39 1.94
N ARG A 215 -6.41 -12.14 2.48
CA ARG A 215 -6.78 -12.06 3.90
C ARG A 215 -5.57 -12.35 4.79
N ARG A 216 -4.75 -13.32 4.39
CA ARG A 216 -3.51 -13.66 5.09
C ARG A 216 -2.54 -12.47 5.17
N ASP A 217 -2.36 -11.70 4.09
CA ASP A 217 -1.56 -10.47 4.14
C ASP A 217 -2.12 -9.49 5.17
N GLY A 218 -3.47 -9.40 5.27
CA GLY A 218 -4.15 -8.56 6.25
C GLY A 218 -3.88 -9.00 7.70
N GLU A 219 -4.05 -10.27 7.98
CA GLU A 219 -3.81 -10.85 9.31
C GLU A 219 -2.35 -10.68 9.73
N GLU A 220 -1.41 -11.03 8.85
CA GLU A 220 0.03 -10.93 9.12
C GLU A 220 0.47 -9.48 9.35
N PHE A 221 0.03 -8.56 8.48
CA PHE A 221 0.43 -7.16 8.59
C PHE A 221 -0.16 -6.47 9.83
N LEU A 222 -1.45 -6.70 10.13
CA LEU A 222 -2.07 -6.08 11.30
C LEU A 222 -1.54 -6.64 12.62
N ALA A 223 -1.09 -7.89 12.65
CA ALA A 223 -0.37 -8.45 13.79
C ALA A 223 1.06 -7.89 13.93
N LEU A 224 1.70 -7.54 12.83
CA LEU A 224 3.06 -6.96 12.81
C LEU A 224 3.06 -5.46 13.14
N ALA A 225 2.05 -4.71 12.69
CA ALA A 225 2.00 -3.25 12.79
C ALA A 225 2.28 -2.69 14.21
N PRO A 226 1.73 -3.24 15.31
CA PRO A 226 2.05 -2.77 16.66
C PRO A 226 3.47 -3.14 17.12
N GLN A 227 4.09 -4.17 16.58
CA GLN A 227 5.46 -4.57 16.90
C GLN A 227 6.49 -3.62 16.28
N VAL A 228 6.15 -3.06 15.11
CA VAL A 228 6.95 -2.04 14.38
C VAL A 228 6.72 -0.64 14.92
N PRO A 229 5.74 -0.37 15.74
CA PRO A 229 4.80 0.72 15.94
C PRO A 229 4.64 1.62 14.71
N VAL A 230 4.06 1.03 13.66
CA VAL A 230 3.81 1.72 12.38
C VAL A 230 2.97 2.99 12.58
N ARG A 231 3.45 4.11 12.09
CA ARG A 231 2.72 5.38 12.10
C ARG A 231 2.30 5.75 10.68
N ALA A 232 1.01 5.96 10.49
CA ALA A 232 0.47 6.49 9.25
C ALA A 232 0.18 8.00 9.39
N VAL A 233 0.61 8.77 8.40
CA VAL A 233 0.23 10.19 8.33
C VAL A 233 -1.21 10.28 7.84
N VAL A 234 -2.05 11.01 8.58
CA VAL A 234 -3.49 11.10 8.35
C VAL A 234 -3.95 12.54 8.41
N GLU A 235 -4.80 12.93 7.45
CA GLU A 235 -5.61 14.14 7.52
C GLU A 235 -7.08 13.72 7.68
N ALA A 236 -7.70 14.15 8.80
CA ALA A 236 -9.06 13.78 9.14
C ALA A 236 -10.06 14.81 8.59
N PHE A 237 -11.18 14.32 8.07
CA PHE A 237 -12.30 15.13 7.59
C PHE A 237 -13.60 14.56 8.15
N PRO A 238 -14.58 15.38 8.54
CA PRO A 238 -15.91 14.89 8.86
C PRO A 238 -16.58 14.30 7.57
N LEU A 239 -17.48 13.32 7.74
CA LEU A 239 -18.13 12.64 6.62
C LEU A 239 -18.82 13.63 5.65
N GLU A 240 -19.44 14.69 6.17
CA GLU A 240 -20.13 15.71 5.39
C GLU A 240 -19.19 16.47 4.44
N ARG A 241 -17.90 16.48 4.74
CA ARG A 241 -16.85 17.11 3.93
C ARG A 241 -16.10 16.12 3.04
N ALA A 242 -16.70 14.98 2.72
CA ALA A 242 -16.08 13.94 1.88
C ALA A 242 -15.63 14.48 0.50
N ASN A 243 -16.42 15.37 -0.12
CA ASN A 243 -16.05 15.98 -1.40
C ASN A 243 -14.78 16.85 -1.30
N GLU A 244 -14.61 17.59 -0.21
CA GLU A 244 -13.41 18.39 0.02
C GLU A 244 -12.16 17.49 0.18
N ALA A 245 -12.29 16.39 0.92
CA ALA A 245 -11.23 15.39 1.05
C ALA A 245 -10.83 14.81 -0.32
N LEU A 246 -11.80 14.48 -1.18
CA LEU A 246 -11.57 13.98 -2.54
C LEU A 246 -10.89 15.03 -3.44
N GLU A 247 -11.29 16.29 -3.34
CA GLU A 247 -10.67 17.39 -4.07
C GLU A 247 -9.23 17.66 -3.60
N ALA A 248 -8.99 17.59 -2.30
CA ALA A 248 -7.65 17.73 -1.73
C ALA A 248 -6.72 16.61 -2.21
N MET A 249 -7.22 15.36 -2.24
CA MET A 249 -6.48 14.21 -2.79
C MET A 249 -6.18 14.39 -4.28
N ARG A 250 -7.16 14.78 -5.10
CA ARG A 250 -6.96 15.02 -6.55
C ARG A 250 -5.94 16.13 -6.81
N GLY A 251 -5.94 17.15 -5.96
CA GLY A 251 -5.00 18.27 -6.02
C GLY A 251 -3.61 17.97 -5.45
N GLY A 252 -3.36 16.75 -4.96
CA GLY A 252 -2.07 16.36 -4.37
C GLY A 252 -1.72 17.13 -3.08
N ARG A 253 -2.72 17.67 -2.38
CA ARG A 253 -2.54 18.46 -1.13
C ARG A 253 -2.52 17.61 0.13
N ILE A 254 -2.84 16.32 0.04
CA ILE A 254 -2.83 15.39 1.17
C ILE A 254 -1.48 14.71 1.25
N GLN A 255 -0.77 14.87 2.37
CA GLN A 255 0.37 14.04 2.72
C GLN A 255 -0.13 12.81 3.50
N GLY A 256 0.15 11.61 3.01
CA GLY A 256 -0.34 10.38 3.63
C GLY A 256 -1.75 9.98 3.17
N SER A 257 -2.70 9.90 4.09
CA SER A 257 -4.06 9.42 3.81
C SER A 257 -5.13 10.38 4.32
N ALA A 258 -6.13 10.69 3.48
CA ALA A 258 -7.37 11.30 3.95
C ALA A 258 -8.26 10.23 4.61
N VAL A 259 -8.79 10.52 5.78
CA VAL A 259 -9.72 9.64 6.50
C VAL A 259 -10.96 10.43 6.89
N LEU A 260 -12.13 9.86 6.60
CA LEU A 260 -13.41 10.45 7.00
C LEU A 260 -13.79 9.93 8.39
N GLU A 261 -14.07 10.86 9.30
CA GLU A 261 -14.69 10.54 10.58
C GLU A 261 -16.19 10.54 10.42
N VAL A 262 -16.79 9.38 10.69
CA VAL A 262 -18.24 9.26 10.78
C VAL A 262 -18.64 9.59 12.21
N ALA A 263 -19.50 10.59 12.40
CA ALA A 263 -19.95 10.95 13.74
C ALA A 263 -20.61 9.73 14.40
N THR A 264 -20.07 9.31 15.52
CA THR A 264 -20.72 8.30 16.36
C THR A 264 -21.77 9.00 17.22
N SER A 265 -23.03 8.64 16.98
CA SER A 265 -24.14 8.99 17.89
C SER A 265 -23.97 8.33 19.24
#